data_942ce5f99b9e424be602c015b59003e0
#
_entry.id   942ce5f99b9e424be602c015b59003e0
#
_cell.length_a   1.000
_cell.length_b   1.000
_cell.length_c   1.000
_cell.angle_alpha   90.00
_cell.angle_beta   90.00
_cell.angle_gamma   90.00
#
_symmetry.space_group_name_H-M   'P 1'
#
loop_
_entity.id
_entity.type
_entity.pdbx_description
1 polymer ?
#
loop_
_entity_poly.entity_id
_entity_poly.type
_entity_poly.pdbx_seq_one_letter_code
_entity_poly.pdbx_strand_id
1 'polypeptide(L)'
;DHCGGTTEYMNGVLSHVFPKARYHVHANHFRTATEPTPREQASFIPDNIEPIAAAKDRLSLVETELAHHFEYEPGLDALIMNGHTLGQQLPMISCGDQRFVFVADLLPTAQHVPLVWVMGYDMFPTQTLTEKEEFLTQAAEEQWWLLMEHDRNHECLRIGNIDGRWKVIETATLAQLEC
;
A
#
# COMPACT_ATOMS: atom_id res chain seq x y z
N ASP A 1 7.74 4.16 -1.54
CA ASP A 1 8.87 3.38 -2.06
C ASP A 1 8.46 2.41 -3.18
N HIS A 2 7.21 2.01 -3.31
CA HIS A 2 6.69 1.12 -4.36
C HIS A 2 6.23 1.86 -5.63
N CYS A 3 6.98 2.84 -6.11
CA CYS A 3 6.66 3.59 -7.32
C CYS A 3 7.53 3.21 -8.53
N GLY A 4 8.26 2.11 -8.46
CA GLY A 4 8.97 1.52 -9.60
C GLY A 4 8.00 1.23 -10.76
N GLY A 5 8.41 1.48 -12.01
CA GLY A 5 7.55 1.35 -13.17
C GLY A 5 6.68 2.58 -13.48
N THR A 6 6.70 3.63 -12.67
CA THR A 6 6.10 4.93 -13.01
C THR A 6 6.96 5.74 -13.97
N THR A 7 8.24 5.41 -14.05
CA THR A 7 9.25 6.05 -14.89
C THR A 7 10.09 5.01 -15.64
N GLU A 8 10.58 5.37 -16.81
CA GLU A 8 11.49 4.56 -17.63
C GLU A 8 12.44 5.44 -18.45
N TYR A 9 13.56 4.86 -18.89
CA TYR A 9 14.47 5.51 -19.83
C TYR A 9 14.01 5.29 -21.27
N MET A 10 13.50 6.34 -21.92
CA MET A 10 13.15 6.37 -23.32
C MET A 10 14.23 7.12 -24.12
N ASN A 11 14.98 6.43 -24.96
CA ASN A 11 16.09 7.01 -25.75
C ASN A 11 17.13 7.77 -24.88
N GLY A 12 17.41 7.26 -23.69
CA GLY A 12 18.37 7.87 -22.76
C GLY A 12 17.80 9.06 -21.95
N VAL A 13 16.52 9.36 -22.07
CA VAL A 13 15.83 10.38 -21.29
C VAL A 13 14.86 9.71 -20.31
N LEU A 14 14.97 10.04 -19.03
CA LEU A 14 14.05 9.56 -18.01
C LEU A 14 12.66 10.19 -18.22
N SER A 15 11.66 9.36 -18.40
CA SER A 15 10.31 9.76 -18.81
C SER A 15 9.23 9.06 -17.98
N HIS A 16 8.07 9.67 -17.88
CA HIS A 16 6.91 9.04 -17.24
C HIS A 16 6.30 7.95 -18.13
N VAL A 17 6.11 6.76 -17.60
CA VAL A 17 5.34 5.67 -18.24
C VAL A 17 3.87 6.06 -18.40
N PHE A 18 3.33 6.78 -17.41
CA PHE A 18 1.95 7.27 -17.41
C PHE A 18 1.91 8.81 -17.53
N PRO A 19 2.13 9.40 -18.73
CA PRO A 19 2.32 10.84 -18.88
C PRO A 19 1.07 11.68 -18.63
N LYS A 20 -0.12 11.06 -18.56
CA LYS A 20 -1.40 11.71 -18.25
C LYS A 20 -1.91 11.42 -16.84
N ALA A 21 -1.26 10.52 -16.10
CA ALA A 21 -1.69 10.15 -14.77
C ALA A 21 -1.48 11.30 -13.77
N ARG A 22 -2.38 11.41 -12.81
CA ARG A 22 -2.19 12.17 -11.57
C ARG A 22 -1.56 11.24 -10.55
N TYR A 23 -0.57 11.71 -9.84
CA TYR A 23 0.14 10.96 -8.80
C TYR A 23 -0.36 11.45 -7.44
N HIS A 24 -0.97 10.54 -6.69
CA HIS A 24 -1.41 10.81 -5.32
C HIS A 24 -0.44 10.19 -4.34
N VAL A 25 0.09 10.99 -3.44
CA VAL A 25 1.01 10.52 -2.40
C VAL A 25 0.75 11.26 -1.10
N HIS A 26 0.82 10.57 0.02
CA HIS A 26 0.69 11.23 1.32
C HIS A 26 1.87 12.19 1.55
N ALA A 27 1.60 13.39 2.07
CA ALA A 27 2.60 14.45 2.24
C ALA A 27 3.82 13.99 3.06
N ASN A 28 3.60 13.22 4.13
CA ASN A 28 4.69 12.66 4.92
C ASN A 28 5.52 11.64 4.13
N HIS A 29 4.86 10.77 3.34
CA HIS A 29 5.57 9.80 2.50
C HIS A 29 6.39 10.50 1.42
N PHE A 30 5.83 11.53 0.79
CA PHE A 30 6.55 12.33 -0.20
C PHE A 30 7.79 13.01 0.40
N ARG A 31 7.66 13.59 1.61
CA ARG A 31 8.80 14.17 2.33
C ARG A 31 9.88 13.12 2.62
N THR A 32 9.49 11.95 3.14
CA THR A 32 10.43 10.84 3.38
C THR A 32 11.10 10.38 2.08
N ALA A 33 10.36 10.31 0.98
CA ALA A 33 10.92 9.91 -0.32
C ALA A 33 11.95 10.89 -0.88
N THR A 34 11.77 12.20 -0.63
CA THR A 34 12.70 13.25 -1.09
C THR A 34 13.84 13.52 -0.11
N GLU A 35 13.66 13.21 1.17
CA GLU A 35 14.62 13.40 2.25
C GLU A 35 14.69 12.15 3.15
N PRO A 36 15.08 10.98 2.59
CA PRO A 36 15.02 9.72 3.32
C PRO A 36 16.04 9.66 4.46
N THR A 37 15.64 8.97 5.52
CA THR A 37 16.60 8.58 6.57
C THR A 37 17.63 7.57 6.03
N PRO A 38 18.80 7.40 6.66
CA PRO A 38 19.79 6.38 6.25
C PRO A 38 19.21 4.96 6.20
N ARG A 39 18.17 4.67 6.99
CA ARG A 39 17.49 3.36 7.01
C ARG A 39 16.60 3.17 5.79
N GLU A 40 15.95 4.21 5.31
CA GLU A 40 14.97 4.17 4.21
C GLU A 40 15.59 4.47 2.85
N GLN A 41 16.79 5.08 2.82
CA GLN A 41 17.41 5.56 1.59
C GLN A 41 17.51 4.50 0.48
N ALA A 42 17.69 3.24 0.82
CA ALA A 42 17.79 2.17 -0.16
C ALA A 42 16.45 1.87 -0.87
N SER A 43 15.32 2.23 -0.26
CA SER A 43 13.97 2.01 -0.80
C SER A 43 13.50 3.15 -1.73
N PHE A 44 14.12 4.34 -1.63
CA PHE A 44 13.73 5.52 -2.40
C PHE A 44 14.73 5.80 -3.52
N ILE A 45 14.44 5.23 -4.71
CA ILE A 45 15.30 5.36 -5.89
C ILE A 45 15.05 6.72 -6.54
N PRO A 46 16.06 7.61 -6.69
CA PRO A 46 15.88 8.95 -7.25
C PRO A 46 15.20 8.98 -8.62
N ASP A 47 15.55 8.06 -9.51
CA ASP A 47 14.97 7.97 -10.86
C ASP A 47 13.45 7.71 -10.85
N ASN A 48 12.92 7.10 -9.78
CA ASN A 48 11.48 6.90 -9.61
C ASN A 48 10.80 8.12 -8.96
N ILE A 49 11.52 8.85 -8.11
CA ILE A 49 10.96 9.92 -7.27
C ILE A 49 11.04 11.29 -7.95
N GLU A 50 12.21 11.65 -8.50
CA GLU A 50 12.45 12.98 -9.08
C GLU A 50 11.48 13.37 -10.20
N PRO A 51 11.13 12.48 -11.17
CA PRO A 51 10.16 12.83 -12.19
C PRO A 51 8.75 13.06 -11.64
N ILE A 52 8.34 12.30 -10.62
CA ILE A 52 7.06 12.51 -9.93
C ILE A 52 7.07 13.85 -9.22
N ALA A 53 8.14 14.17 -8.49
CA ALA A 53 8.30 15.46 -7.82
C ALA A 53 8.29 16.65 -8.80
N ALA A 54 8.84 16.46 -10.00
CA ALA A 54 8.86 17.47 -11.05
C ALA A 54 7.49 17.64 -11.75
N ALA A 55 6.58 16.68 -11.63
CA ALA A 55 5.26 16.68 -12.27
C ALA A 55 4.23 17.53 -11.50
N LYS A 56 4.56 18.78 -11.15
CA LYS A 56 3.82 19.68 -10.25
C LYS A 56 2.32 19.74 -10.51
N ASP A 57 1.90 19.83 -11.77
CA ASP A 57 0.49 19.93 -12.15
C ASP A 57 -0.30 18.62 -11.99
N ARG A 58 0.41 17.51 -11.81
CA ARG A 58 -0.13 16.17 -11.70
C ARG A 58 0.20 15.49 -10.37
N LEU A 59 0.97 16.13 -9.51
CA LEU A 59 1.25 15.69 -8.15
C LEU A 59 0.16 16.22 -7.21
N SER A 60 -0.47 15.32 -6.48
CA SER A 60 -1.46 15.62 -5.46
C SER A 60 -0.96 15.10 -4.12
N LEU A 61 -0.63 16.01 -3.21
CA LEU A 61 -0.26 15.67 -1.84
C LEU A 61 -1.53 15.45 -1.02
N VAL A 62 -1.65 14.25 -0.46
CA VAL A 62 -2.73 13.90 0.46
C VAL A 62 -2.30 14.32 1.86
N GLU A 63 -3.09 15.15 2.51
CA GLU A 63 -2.88 15.59 3.88
C GLU A 63 -4.07 15.14 4.73
N THR A 64 -3.90 14.06 5.48
CA THR A 64 -4.92 13.59 6.41
C THR A 64 -4.30 13.52 7.80
N GLU A 65 -4.78 14.34 8.73
CA GLU A 65 -4.29 14.33 10.11
C GLU A 65 -4.93 13.22 10.96
N LEU A 66 -6.12 12.74 10.59
CA LEU A 66 -6.97 11.98 11.51
C LEU A 66 -7.69 10.78 10.93
N ALA A 67 -7.65 10.53 9.63
CA ALA A 67 -8.36 9.40 9.05
C ALA A 67 -7.37 8.46 8.39
N HIS A 68 -7.37 7.24 8.86
CA HIS A 68 -6.74 6.13 8.15
C HIS A 68 -7.37 5.89 6.77
N HIS A 69 -8.26 6.76 6.30
CA HIS A 69 -9.03 6.61 5.07
C HIS A 69 -9.05 7.90 4.26
N PHE A 70 -8.78 7.81 2.96
CA PHE A 70 -8.83 8.89 2.00
C PHE A 70 -9.47 8.43 0.68
N GLU A 71 -10.49 9.13 0.20
CA GLU A 71 -11.13 8.88 -1.09
C GLU A 71 -10.43 9.69 -2.19
N TYR A 72 -9.91 9.01 -3.23
CA TYR A 72 -9.34 9.67 -4.42
C TYR A 72 -10.42 10.01 -5.44
N GLU A 73 -11.28 9.04 -5.71
CA GLU A 73 -12.40 9.07 -6.65
C GLU A 73 -13.47 8.13 -6.14
N PRO A 74 -14.75 8.28 -6.53
CA PRO A 74 -15.81 7.37 -6.13
C PRO A 74 -15.46 5.89 -6.39
N GLY A 75 -15.38 5.11 -5.32
CA GLY A 75 -15.03 3.70 -5.37
C GLY A 75 -13.53 3.39 -5.39
N LEU A 76 -12.69 4.41 -5.30
CA LEU A 76 -11.25 4.28 -5.14
C LEU A 76 -10.77 5.07 -3.92
N ASP A 77 -10.45 4.34 -2.89
CA ASP A 77 -10.01 4.88 -1.60
C ASP A 77 -8.57 4.47 -1.28
N ALA A 78 -8.03 4.96 -0.19
CA ALA A 78 -6.84 4.39 0.45
C ALA A 78 -6.95 4.43 1.97
N LEU A 79 -6.39 3.43 2.61
CA LEU A 79 -6.06 3.47 4.02
C LEU A 79 -4.64 4.03 4.17
N ILE A 80 -4.44 4.90 5.15
CA ILE A 80 -3.13 5.50 5.42
C ILE A 80 -2.52 4.85 6.65
N MET A 81 -1.33 4.27 6.47
CA MET A 81 -0.56 3.59 7.50
C MET A 81 0.76 4.31 7.75
N ASN A 82 1.27 4.23 8.96
CA ASN A 82 2.49 4.94 9.36
C ASN A 82 3.53 4.03 10.03
N GLY A 83 3.23 2.75 10.14
CA GLY A 83 4.10 1.79 10.83
C GLY A 83 5.29 1.33 9.98
N HIS A 84 5.04 0.90 8.75
CA HIS A 84 6.10 0.49 7.82
C HIS A 84 6.93 1.71 7.39
N THR A 85 6.29 2.72 6.84
CA THR A 85 6.83 4.06 6.57
C THR A 85 5.74 5.10 6.74
N LEU A 86 6.11 6.36 7.03
CA LEU A 86 5.10 7.41 7.25
C LEU A 86 4.26 7.67 6.00
N GLY A 87 2.95 7.54 6.12
CA GLY A 87 2.01 7.84 5.05
C GLY A 87 1.95 6.78 3.95
N GLN A 88 2.30 5.52 4.25
CA GLN A 88 2.05 4.41 3.33
C GLN A 88 0.56 4.35 2.99
N GLN A 89 0.25 4.24 1.71
CA GLN A 89 -1.11 4.16 1.20
C GLN A 89 -1.43 2.72 0.79
N LEU A 90 -2.54 2.18 1.30
CA LEU A 90 -3.11 0.91 0.88
C LEU A 90 -4.32 1.20 0.00
N PRO A 91 -4.18 1.18 -1.34
CA PRO A 91 -5.32 1.43 -2.23
C PRO A 91 -6.43 0.41 -2.01
N MET A 92 -7.67 0.90 -1.99
CA MET A 92 -8.88 0.12 -1.80
C MET A 92 -9.87 0.40 -2.91
N ILE A 93 -10.32 -0.65 -3.59
CA ILE A 93 -11.27 -0.57 -4.70
C ILE A 93 -12.58 -1.21 -4.25
N SER A 94 -13.69 -0.48 -4.39
CA SER A 94 -15.04 -0.99 -4.20
C SER A 94 -15.63 -1.42 -5.54
N CYS A 95 -16.09 -2.66 -5.62
CA CYS A 95 -16.70 -3.21 -6.81
C CYS A 95 -17.95 -4.05 -6.46
N GLY A 96 -19.14 -3.51 -6.71
CA GLY A 96 -20.38 -4.06 -6.18
C GLY A 96 -20.35 -4.12 -4.66
N ASP A 97 -20.61 -5.30 -4.12
CA ASP A 97 -20.56 -5.55 -2.67
C ASP A 97 -19.15 -6.01 -2.18
N GLN A 98 -18.18 -6.05 -3.08
CA GLN A 98 -16.84 -6.52 -2.73
C GLN A 98 -15.87 -5.35 -2.57
N ARG A 99 -14.90 -5.53 -1.68
CA ARG A 99 -13.75 -4.63 -1.48
C ARG A 99 -12.45 -5.37 -1.72
N PHE A 100 -11.57 -4.71 -2.46
CA PHE A 100 -10.24 -5.19 -2.79
C PHE A 100 -9.23 -4.20 -2.21
N VAL A 101 -8.33 -4.67 -1.35
CA VAL A 101 -7.31 -3.83 -0.72
C VAL A 101 -5.93 -4.32 -1.12
N PHE A 102 -5.16 -3.47 -1.75
CA PHE A 102 -3.74 -3.72 -2.00
C PHE A 102 -2.97 -3.47 -0.71
N VAL A 103 -2.45 -4.53 -0.11
CA VAL A 103 -1.96 -4.47 1.27
C VAL A 103 -0.51 -4.01 1.41
N ALA A 104 0.20 -3.86 0.29
CA ALA A 104 1.58 -3.40 0.26
C ALA A 104 2.44 -4.05 1.38
N ASP A 105 3.21 -3.25 2.10
CA ASP A 105 4.11 -3.72 3.16
C ASP A 105 3.48 -3.81 4.56
N LEU A 106 2.18 -3.52 4.69
CA LEU A 106 1.48 -3.85 5.95
C LEU A 106 1.37 -5.37 6.13
N LEU A 107 1.10 -6.09 5.03
CA LEU A 107 1.03 -7.55 4.97
C LEU A 107 1.78 -8.07 3.74
N PRO A 108 3.11 -8.09 3.74
CA PRO A 108 3.88 -8.40 2.53
C PRO A 108 3.65 -9.83 2.01
N THR A 109 3.36 -10.80 2.90
CA THR A 109 3.04 -12.18 2.51
C THR A 109 1.98 -12.77 3.42
N ALA A 110 1.36 -13.88 3.01
CA ALA A 110 0.41 -14.66 3.82
C ALA A 110 0.98 -15.07 5.19
N GLN A 111 2.31 -15.27 5.30
CA GLN A 111 2.98 -15.58 6.55
C GLN A 111 2.95 -14.42 7.55
N HIS A 112 2.73 -13.19 7.08
CA HIS A 112 2.58 -12.01 7.93
C HIS A 112 1.14 -11.80 8.44
N VAL A 113 0.18 -12.66 8.09
CA VAL A 113 -1.20 -12.56 8.62
C VAL A 113 -1.26 -12.66 10.15
N PRO A 114 -0.51 -13.54 10.84
CA PRO A 114 -0.47 -13.51 12.32
C PRO A 114 0.03 -12.16 12.84
N LEU A 115 -0.69 -11.56 13.80
CA LEU A 115 -0.50 -10.18 14.25
C LEU A 115 0.96 -9.81 14.56
N VAL A 116 1.67 -10.67 15.26
CA VAL A 116 3.04 -10.38 15.75
C VAL A 116 4.13 -10.44 14.68
N TRP A 117 3.80 -10.89 13.48
CA TRP A 117 4.77 -10.96 12.38
C TRP A 117 4.74 -9.68 11.56
N VAL A 118 5.74 -8.83 11.76
CA VAL A 118 5.94 -7.56 11.03
C VAL A 118 7.25 -7.61 10.27
N MET A 119 7.42 -6.70 9.29
CA MET A 119 8.65 -6.65 8.51
C MET A 119 9.84 -6.16 9.34
N GLY A 120 11.01 -6.74 9.10
CA GLY A 120 12.27 -6.26 9.67
C GLY A 120 12.64 -4.84 9.20
N TYR A 121 12.02 -4.36 8.12
CA TYR A 121 12.23 -3.03 7.56
C TYR A 121 11.29 -1.96 8.12
N ASP A 122 10.29 -2.32 8.92
CA ASP A 122 9.37 -1.35 9.51
C ASP A 122 10.13 -0.26 10.27
N MET A 123 9.75 0.98 10.02
CA MET A 123 10.33 2.13 10.71
C MET A 123 9.78 2.24 12.13
N PHE A 124 8.50 1.89 12.32
CA PHE A 124 7.77 1.98 13.58
C PHE A 124 7.01 0.67 13.85
N PRO A 125 7.71 -0.44 14.16
CA PRO A 125 7.08 -1.77 14.25
C PRO A 125 5.97 -1.88 15.30
N THR A 126 6.01 -1.10 16.37
CA THR A 126 4.92 -1.04 17.36
C THR A 126 3.68 -0.34 16.81
N GLN A 127 3.86 0.67 15.96
CA GLN A 127 2.77 1.31 15.23
C GLN A 127 2.17 0.35 14.20
N THR A 128 3.03 -0.38 13.47
CA THR A 128 2.57 -1.43 12.54
C THR A 128 1.66 -2.45 13.25
N LEU A 129 2.00 -2.89 14.46
CA LEU A 129 1.17 -3.84 15.21
C LEU A 129 -0.23 -3.27 15.49
N THR A 130 -0.31 -2.02 15.93
CA THR A 130 -1.60 -1.36 16.21
C THR A 130 -2.45 -1.22 14.95
N GLU A 131 -1.87 -0.65 13.89
CA GLU A 131 -2.54 -0.45 12.60
C GLU A 131 -2.98 -1.77 11.97
N LYS A 132 -2.14 -2.79 12.08
CA LYS A 132 -2.42 -4.12 11.57
C LYS A 132 -3.56 -4.81 12.33
N GLU A 133 -3.65 -4.66 13.64
CA GLU A 133 -4.74 -5.23 14.44
C GLU A 133 -6.10 -4.63 14.02
N GLU A 134 -6.16 -3.31 13.86
CA GLU A 134 -7.34 -2.60 13.38
C GLU A 134 -7.70 -3.04 11.95
N PHE A 135 -6.72 -3.07 11.06
CA PHE A 135 -6.88 -3.50 9.67
C PHE A 135 -7.40 -4.95 9.56
N LEU A 136 -6.77 -5.90 10.27
CA LEU A 136 -7.16 -7.31 10.24
C LEU A 136 -8.58 -7.51 10.77
N THR A 137 -8.97 -6.75 11.81
CA THR A 137 -10.31 -6.79 12.38
C THR A 137 -11.35 -6.36 11.33
N GLN A 138 -11.16 -5.19 10.73
CA GLN A 138 -12.08 -4.66 9.74
C GLN A 138 -12.11 -5.52 8.47
N ALA A 139 -10.95 -5.94 7.97
CA ALA A 139 -10.85 -6.79 6.78
C ALA A 139 -11.58 -8.13 6.95
N ALA A 140 -11.53 -8.72 8.15
CA ALA A 140 -12.24 -9.96 8.44
C ALA A 140 -13.75 -9.74 8.61
N GLU A 141 -14.19 -8.67 9.29
CA GLU A 141 -15.60 -8.34 9.48
C GLU A 141 -16.28 -8.01 8.16
N GLU A 142 -15.64 -7.25 7.29
CA GLU A 142 -16.17 -6.83 5.99
C GLU A 142 -15.80 -7.79 4.84
N GLN A 143 -15.08 -8.87 5.14
CA GLN A 143 -14.69 -9.90 4.16
C GLN A 143 -13.95 -9.34 2.94
N TRP A 144 -12.97 -8.46 3.16
CA TRP A 144 -12.16 -7.88 2.09
C TRP A 144 -11.28 -8.91 1.39
N TRP A 145 -11.10 -8.73 0.08
CA TRP A 145 -10.03 -9.37 -0.66
C TRP A 145 -8.73 -8.58 -0.50
N LEU A 146 -7.71 -9.21 0.03
CA LEU A 146 -6.38 -8.65 0.22
C LEU A 146 -5.51 -9.03 -0.97
N LEU A 147 -5.07 -8.03 -1.75
CA LEU A 147 -4.20 -8.19 -2.90
C LEU A 147 -2.75 -8.15 -2.43
N MET A 148 -2.02 -9.25 -2.69
CA MET A 148 -0.68 -9.46 -2.17
C MET A 148 0.39 -8.99 -3.17
N GLU A 149 1.34 -8.18 -2.72
CA GLU A 149 2.44 -7.70 -3.56
C GLU A 149 3.64 -8.64 -3.54
N HIS A 150 4.09 -9.00 -2.34
CA HIS A 150 5.33 -9.74 -2.14
C HIS A 150 5.15 -11.25 -1.99
N ASP A 151 3.93 -11.77 -2.06
CA ASP A 151 3.66 -13.19 -1.94
C ASP A 151 3.72 -13.89 -3.30
N ARG A 152 4.73 -14.74 -3.48
CA ARG A 152 4.90 -15.48 -4.73
C ARG A 152 3.88 -16.61 -4.96
N ASN A 153 3.11 -16.98 -3.94
CA ASN A 153 2.19 -18.12 -3.98
C ASN A 153 0.72 -17.72 -3.95
N HIS A 154 0.41 -16.50 -3.50
CA HIS A 154 -0.95 -16.03 -3.33
C HIS A 154 -1.09 -14.63 -3.96
N GLU A 155 -2.00 -14.50 -4.93
CA GLU A 155 -2.34 -13.20 -5.51
C GLU A 155 -3.34 -12.47 -4.62
N CYS A 156 -4.37 -13.19 -4.15
CA CYS A 156 -5.43 -12.65 -3.31
C CYS A 156 -5.74 -13.61 -2.17
N LEU A 157 -6.09 -13.05 -1.02
CA LEU A 157 -6.55 -13.84 0.11
C LEU A 157 -7.61 -13.12 0.93
N ARG A 158 -8.41 -13.89 1.66
CA ARG A 158 -9.27 -13.44 2.76
C ARG A 158 -8.77 -14.00 4.07
N ILE A 159 -9.03 -13.26 5.12
CA ILE A 159 -8.58 -13.59 6.47
C ILE A 159 -9.76 -13.72 7.42
N GLY A 160 -9.54 -14.43 8.51
CA GLY A 160 -10.49 -14.55 9.61
C GLY A 160 -9.80 -14.77 10.93
N ASN A 161 -10.49 -14.44 12.02
CA ASN A 161 -10.04 -14.77 13.37
C ASN A 161 -10.61 -16.11 13.80
N ILE A 162 -9.73 -17.11 13.96
CA ILE A 162 -10.09 -18.46 14.37
C ILE A 162 -9.42 -18.76 15.71
N ASP A 163 -10.23 -18.92 16.75
CA ASP A 163 -9.76 -19.17 18.13
C ASP A 163 -8.74 -18.10 18.62
N GLY A 164 -9.02 -16.83 18.34
CA GLY A 164 -8.18 -15.70 18.71
C GLY A 164 -6.90 -15.56 17.87
N ARG A 165 -6.81 -16.23 16.73
CA ARG A 165 -5.66 -16.18 15.82
C ARG A 165 -6.08 -15.76 14.42
N TRP A 166 -5.40 -14.78 13.88
CA TRP A 166 -5.56 -14.38 12.48
C TRP A 166 -5.01 -15.44 11.54
N LYS A 167 -5.81 -15.87 10.58
CA LYS A 167 -5.46 -16.91 9.59
C LYS A 167 -6.02 -16.55 8.21
N VAL A 168 -5.34 -17.03 7.19
CA VAL A 168 -5.89 -17.08 5.84
C VAL A 168 -7.04 -18.12 5.83
N ILE A 169 -8.21 -17.74 5.35
CA ILE A 169 -9.40 -18.59 5.25
C ILE A 169 -9.78 -18.92 3.81
N GLU A 170 -9.36 -18.08 2.86
CA GLU A 170 -9.64 -18.26 1.44
C GLU A 170 -8.50 -17.68 0.60
N THR A 171 -8.22 -18.26 -0.57
CA THR A 171 -7.28 -17.73 -1.54
C THR A 171 -7.86 -17.78 -2.94
N ALA A 172 -7.52 -16.81 -3.79
CA ALA A 172 -7.92 -16.75 -5.19
C ALA A 172 -6.82 -16.13 -6.05
N THR A 173 -6.91 -16.33 -7.36
CA THR A 173 -6.20 -15.49 -8.32
C THR A 173 -7.05 -14.29 -8.72
N LEU A 174 -6.44 -13.21 -9.19
CA LEU A 174 -7.18 -12.04 -9.71
C LEU A 174 -8.17 -12.44 -10.81
N ALA A 175 -7.80 -13.40 -11.65
CA ALA A 175 -8.65 -13.88 -12.74
C ALA A 175 -9.91 -14.65 -12.26
N GLN A 176 -9.94 -15.09 -11.01
CA GLN A 176 -11.10 -15.78 -10.41
C GLN A 176 -12.06 -14.82 -9.70
N LEU A 177 -11.65 -13.57 -9.51
CA LEU A 177 -12.44 -12.56 -8.83
C LEU A 177 -13.18 -11.72 -9.89
N GLU A 178 -14.51 -11.75 -9.80
CA GLU A 178 -15.37 -10.97 -10.68
C GLU A 178 -15.87 -9.73 -9.94
N CYS A 179 -15.95 -8.64 -10.65
CA CYS A 179 -16.57 -7.38 -10.22
C CYS A 179 -18.05 -7.36 -10.54
#